data_41103dcd17ba9378baeab8343f911343
#
_entry.id   41103dcd17ba9378baeab8343f911343
#
_cell.length_a   1.000
_cell.length_b   1.000
_cell.length_c   1.000
_cell.angle_alpha   90.00
_cell.angle_beta   90.00
_cell.angle_gamma   90.00
#
_symmetry.space_group_name_H-M   'P 1'
#
loop_
_entity.id
_entity.type
_entity.pdbx_description
1 polymer ?
#
loop_
_entity_poly.entity_id
_entity_poly.type
_entity_poly.pdbx_seq_one_letter_code
_entity_poly.pdbx_strand_id
1 'polypeptide(L)'
;MKRILFLLISALILTNCKPIYKKMNIDKALYEKLPDGVYAKMETSKGDMIIQFFDKEAPVTVANFVGLAQGTIENKAKAKGQPYYDGIIFHRVIKDFMIQGGDPTGTGMGDPGYKFDDEKNDLRHEGKGYLSMANSGPNTNGSQFFITEVATPWLDGRHTIFGKVISGLETIDAIATVEKGAQDKPREDVVIKKVEIFTKGNSYKSYDAAKIFNEGKNKIQEKNKQEQEKKFASLK
;
A
#
# COMPACT_ATOMS: atom_id res chain seq x y z
N MET A 1 -12.68 68.12 16.72
CA MET A 1 -12.64 66.69 17.07
C MET A 1 -12.77 65.89 15.77
N LYS A 2 -11.64 65.43 15.20
CA LYS A 2 -11.60 64.62 13.94
C LYS A 2 -11.63 63.14 14.31
N ARG A 3 -12.69 62.43 13.95
CA ARG A 3 -12.78 60.95 14.09
C ARG A 3 -12.02 60.32 12.94
N ILE A 4 -10.93 59.62 13.23
CA ILE A 4 -10.16 58.78 12.30
C ILE A 4 -10.84 57.41 12.28
N LEU A 5 -11.43 57.07 11.13
CA LEU A 5 -12.05 55.78 10.86
C LEU A 5 -10.94 54.79 10.41
N PHE A 6 -10.55 53.86 11.27
CA PHE A 6 -9.64 52.76 10.92
C PHE A 6 -10.43 51.70 10.12
N LEU A 7 -10.22 51.65 8.83
CA LEU A 7 -10.65 50.54 7.97
C LEU A 7 -9.69 49.40 8.17
N LEU A 8 -10.12 48.38 8.90
CA LEU A 8 -9.44 47.06 8.95
C LEU A 8 -9.70 46.32 7.62
N ILE A 9 -8.71 46.39 6.74
CA ILE A 9 -8.68 45.51 5.54
C ILE A 9 -8.19 44.14 6.02
N SER A 10 -9.13 43.22 6.25
CA SER A 10 -8.80 41.81 6.44
C SER A 10 -8.35 41.23 5.09
N ALA A 11 -7.04 41.16 4.89
CA ALA A 11 -6.47 40.43 3.76
C ALA A 11 -6.81 38.95 3.92
N LEU A 12 -7.79 38.48 3.18
CA LEU A 12 -8.09 37.05 3.02
C LEU A 12 -6.92 36.43 2.26
N ILE A 13 -5.99 35.82 2.99
CA ILE A 13 -4.92 35.01 2.40
C ILE A 13 -5.61 33.76 1.85
N LEU A 14 -6.03 33.82 0.60
CA LEU A 14 -6.42 32.65 -0.19
C LEU A 14 -5.15 31.81 -0.40
N THR A 15 -4.89 30.89 0.51
CA THR A 15 -3.89 29.83 0.27
C THR A 15 -4.33 29.06 -0.94
N ASN A 16 -3.65 29.29 -2.05
CA ASN A 16 -3.89 28.66 -3.34
C ASN A 16 -3.40 27.20 -3.27
N CYS A 17 -4.01 26.40 -2.40
CA CYS A 17 -3.70 24.99 -2.23
C CYS A 17 -4.30 24.26 -3.45
N LYS A 18 -3.44 23.83 -4.38
CA LYS A 18 -3.89 23.05 -5.55
C LYS A 18 -4.61 21.81 -5.04
N PRO A 19 -5.79 21.47 -5.61
CA PRO A 19 -6.48 20.25 -5.22
C PRO A 19 -5.59 19.01 -5.47
N ILE A 20 -5.77 17.98 -4.65
CA ILE A 20 -4.88 16.83 -4.55
C ILE A 20 -4.69 16.12 -5.89
N TYR A 21 -5.76 15.98 -6.69
CA TYR A 21 -5.68 15.36 -8.01
C TYR A 21 -4.76 16.12 -8.98
N LYS A 22 -4.71 17.48 -8.89
CA LYS A 22 -3.78 18.27 -9.68
C LYS A 22 -2.35 18.16 -9.20
N LYS A 23 -2.15 18.10 -7.86
CA LYS A 23 -0.82 17.95 -7.28
C LYS A 23 -0.18 16.62 -7.67
N MET A 24 -0.98 15.55 -7.71
CA MET A 24 -0.52 14.19 -7.97
C MET A 24 -0.70 13.75 -9.43
N ASN A 25 -1.15 14.67 -10.31
CA ASN A 25 -1.44 14.36 -11.71
C ASN A 25 -2.38 13.14 -11.86
N ILE A 26 -3.49 13.14 -11.11
CA ILE A 26 -4.55 12.13 -11.20
C ILE A 26 -5.64 12.69 -12.07
N ASP A 27 -6.23 11.85 -12.94
CA ASP A 27 -7.41 12.25 -13.73
C ASP A 27 -8.54 12.75 -12.81
N LYS A 28 -9.06 13.93 -13.11
CA LYS A 28 -10.08 14.58 -12.28
C LYS A 28 -11.37 13.77 -12.20
N ALA A 29 -11.82 13.20 -13.33
CA ALA A 29 -13.06 12.44 -13.38
C ALA A 29 -12.94 11.12 -12.59
N LEU A 30 -11.76 10.50 -12.62
CA LEU A 30 -11.44 9.36 -11.76
C LEU A 30 -11.51 9.79 -10.30
N TYR A 31 -10.75 10.84 -9.91
CA TYR A 31 -10.69 11.29 -8.51
C TYR A 31 -12.09 11.64 -7.94
N GLU A 32 -12.95 12.31 -8.72
CA GLU A 32 -14.29 12.69 -8.27
C GLU A 32 -15.19 11.48 -8.00
N LYS A 33 -15.01 10.38 -8.72
CA LYS A 33 -15.77 9.13 -8.56
C LYS A 33 -15.26 8.22 -7.44
N LEU A 34 -14.05 8.45 -6.92
CA LEU A 34 -13.52 7.61 -5.83
C LEU A 34 -14.44 7.71 -4.60
N PRO A 35 -14.73 6.61 -3.90
CA PRO A 35 -15.34 6.65 -2.56
C PRO A 35 -14.39 7.28 -1.53
N ASP A 36 -14.91 7.56 -0.34
CA ASP A 36 -14.06 7.95 0.78
C ASP A 36 -13.15 6.79 1.17
N GLY A 37 -11.84 7.07 1.40
CA GLY A 37 -10.87 6.02 1.69
C GLY A 37 -9.42 6.47 1.59
N VAL A 38 -8.53 5.49 1.68
CA VAL A 38 -7.07 5.63 1.55
C VAL A 38 -6.61 5.09 0.20
N TYR A 39 -5.71 5.81 -0.44
CA TYR A 39 -5.25 5.53 -1.81
C TYR A 39 -3.76 5.74 -1.94
N ALA A 40 -3.17 5.13 -2.96
CA ALA A 40 -1.82 5.44 -3.43
C ALA A 40 -1.79 5.70 -4.93
N LYS A 41 -0.95 6.63 -5.36
CA LYS A 41 -0.39 6.67 -6.70
C LYS A 41 0.99 6.04 -6.67
N MET A 42 1.18 4.94 -7.38
CA MET A 42 2.46 4.27 -7.54
C MET A 42 3.00 4.58 -8.94
N GLU A 43 4.08 5.33 -9.00
CA GLU A 43 4.79 5.64 -10.25
C GLU A 43 5.89 4.60 -10.47
N THR A 44 5.89 3.96 -11.63
CA THR A 44 6.92 2.97 -11.98
C THR A 44 7.68 3.35 -13.24
N SER A 45 8.74 2.61 -13.55
CA SER A 45 9.45 2.76 -14.83
C SER A 45 8.66 2.27 -16.05
N LYS A 46 7.52 1.57 -15.83
CA LYS A 46 6.66 1.01 -16.89
C LYS A 46 5.27 1.65 -16.96
N GLY A 47 4.96 2.62 -16.09
CA GLY A 47 3.69 3.32 -16.01
C GLY A 47 3.25 3.57 -14.58
N ASP A 48 2.14 4.25 -14.43
CA ASP A 48 1.55 4.61 -13.13
C ASP A 48 0.35 3.72 -12.81
N MET A 49 0.12 3.50 -11.53
CA MET A 49 -1.05 2.78 -11.01
C MET A 49 -1.70 3.60 -9.90
N ILE A 50 -3.04 3.63 -9.86
CA ILE A 50 -3.79 4.13 -8.71
C ILE A 50 -4.32 2.91 -7.95
N ILE A 51 -4.02 2.86 -6.67
CA ILE A 51 -4.37 1.78 -5.76
C ILE A 51 -5.41 2.30 -4.77
N GLN A 52 -6.50 1.57 -4.60
CA GLN A 52 -7.43 1.74 -3.50
C GLN A 52 -7.07 0.73 -2.41
N PHE A 53 -6.93 1.19 -1.17
CA PHE A 53 -6.70 0.30 -0.04
C PHE A 53 -8.01 -0.14 0.62
N PHE A 54 -8.00 -1.35 1.18
CA PHE A 54 -9.11 -1.95 1.93
C PHE A 54 -8.86 -1.77 3.42
N ASP A 55 -8.87 -0.51 3.86
CA ASP A 55 -8.53 -0.10 5.23
C ASP A 55 -9.52 -0.55 6.30
N LYS A 56 -10.70 -1.03 5.90
CA LYS A 56 -11.70 -1.64 6.81
C LYS A 56 -11.48 -3.13 6.98
N GLU A 57 -11.11 -3.82 5.92
CA GLU A 57 -10.90 -5.27 5.87
C GLU A 57 -9.50 -5.68 6.37
N ALA A 58 -8.50 -4.81 6.16
CA ALA A 58 -7.11 -5.05 6.53
C ALA A 58 -6.43 -3.77 7.09
N PRO A 59 -6.98 -3.16 8.18
CA PRO A 59 -6.52 -1.86 8.67
C PRO A 59 -5.04 -1.82 9.03
N VAL A 60 -4.50 -2.87 9.63
CA VAL A 60 -3.11 -2.90 10.09
C VAL A 60 -2.14 -3.13 8.91
N THR A 61 -2.52 -3.99 7.98
CA THR A 61 -1.75 -4.25 6.76
C THR A 61 -1.69 -3.01 5.86
N VAL A 62 -2.83 -2.33 5.68
CA VAL A 62 -2.88 -1.04 4.97
C VAL A 62 -2.01 -0.01 5.67
N ALA A 63 -2.12 0.09 7.00
CA ALA A 63 -1.33 1.04 7.78
C ALA A 63 0.18 0.74 7.69
N ASN A 64 0.59 -0.54 7.66
CA ASN A 64 1.98 -0.92 7.42
C ASN A 64 2.47 -0.40 6.06
N PHE A 65 1.76 -0.69 4.98
CA PHE A 65 2.16 -0.24 3.65
C PHE A 65 2.19 1.29 3.55
N VAL A 66 1.14 1.95 4.00
CA VAL A 66 1.03 3.42 3.97
C VAL A 66 2.12 4.08 4.81
N GLY A 67 2.34 3.59 6.02
CA GLY A 67 3.35 4.15 6.91
C GLY A 67 4.79 3.95 6.41
N LEU A 68 5.07 2.81 5.78
CA LEU A 68 6.34 2.59 5.08
C LEU A 68 6.48 3.52 3.87
N ALA A 69 5.44 3.66 3.03
CA ALA A 69 5.45 4.57 1.88
C ALA A 69 5.68 6.03 2.29
N GLN A 70 5.15 6.45 3.44
CA GLN A 70 5.34 7.79 3.98
C GLN A 70 6.62 7.97 4.81
N GLY A 71 7.34 6.88 5.13
CA GLY A 71 8.51 6.90 6.01
C GLY A 71 8.16 7.16 7.48
N THR A 72 6.91 6.95 7.90
CA THR A 72 6.44 7.20 9.27
C THR A 72 6.57 5.99 10.19
N ILE A 73 6.76 4.78 9.63
CA ILE A 73 7.06 3.56 10.38
C ILE A 73 8.57 3.30 10.37
N GLU A 74 9.13 3.05 11.56
CA GLU A 74 10.54 2.69 11.70
C GLU A 74 10.83 1.35 11.04
N ASN A 75 11.95 1.29 10.31
CA ASN A 75 12.41 0.10 9.61
C ASN A 75 13.95 0.10 9.55
N LYS A 76 14.55 -1.04 9.17
CA LYS A 76 16.01 -1.19 9.11
C LYS A 76 16.62 -0.81 7.76
N ALA A 77 15.80 -0.63 6.71
CA ALA A 77 16.29 -0.43 5.35
C ALA A 77 16.43 1.05 4.95
N LYS A 78 15.63 1.93 5.55
CA LYS A 78 15.61 3.38 5.24
C LYS A 78 15.67 4.19 6.53
N ALA A 79 16.29 5.36 6.46
CA ALA A 79 16.28 6.29 7.58
C ALA A 79 14.87 6.81 7.88
N LYS A 80 14.62 7.19 9.12
CA LYS A 80 13.34 7.76 9.56
C LYS A 80 12.95 8.97 8.69
N GLY A 81 11.70 9.01 8.26
CA GLY A 81 11.16 10.06 7.39
C GLY A 81 11.44 9.84 5.89
N GLN A 82 12.13 8.78 5.51
CA GLN A 82 12.36 8.46 4.09
C GLN A 82 11.33 7.47 3.58
N PRO A 83 10.69 7.75 2.41
CA PRO A 83 9.79 6.81 1.75
C PRO A 83 10.47 5.46 1.50
N TYR A 84 9.84 4.40 2.01
CA TYR A 84 10.45 3.06 1.96
C TYR A 84 10.51 2.49 0.55
N TYR A 85 9.40 2.59 -0.19
CA TYR A 85 9.25 1.93 -1.49
C TYR A 85 9.94 2.65 -2.65
N ASP A 86 10.31 3.92 -2.48
CA ASP A 86 10.96 4.71 -3.53
C ASP A 86 12.34 4.13 -3.86
N GLY A 87 12.53 3.78 -5.13
CA GLY A 87 13.74 3.13 -5.66
C GLY A 87 13.76 1.61 -5.53
N ILE A 88 12.75 0.97 -4.90
CA ILE A 88 12.64 -0.49 -4.84
C ILE A 88 12.15 -1.05 -6.18
N ILE A 89 12.59 -2.26 -6.52
CA ILE A 89 12.26 -2.92 -7.78
C ILE A 89 11.17 -3.99 -7.62
N PHE A 90 10.51 -4.31 -8.71
CA PHE A 90 9.79 -5.57 -8.84
C PHE A 90 10.81 -6.67 -9.14
N HIS A 91 11.22 -7.39 -8.11
CA HIS A 91 12.30 -8.37 -8.17
C HIS A 91 11.88 -9.74 -8.71
N ARG A 92 10.56 -10.01 -8.81
CA ARG A 92 10.01 -11.25 -9.37
C ARG A 92 8.73 -10.95 -10.12
N VAL A 93 8.67 -11.32 -11.41
CA VAL A 93 7.49 -11.10 -12.26
C VAL A 93 7.17 -12.37 -13.03
N ILE A 94 5.92 -12.83 -12.93
CA ILE A 94 5.47 -14.05 -13.61
C ILE A 94 4.20 -13.72 -14.37
N LYS A 95 4.30 -13.78 -15.72
CA LYS A 95 3.16 -13.62 -16.62
C LYS A 95 2.08 -14.66 -16.30
N ASP A 96 0.83 -14.25 -16.42
CA ASP A 96 -0.36 -15.05 -16.09
C ASP A 96 -0.40 -15.47 -14.60
N PHE A 97 0.27 -14.68 -13.74
CA PHE A 97 0.24 -14.88 -12.28
C PHE A 97 0.27 -13.57 -11.51
N MET A 98 1.47 -12.98 -11.25
CA MET A 98 1.62 -11.77 -10.42
C MET A 98 2.94 -11.05 -10.67
N ILE A 99 3.02 -9.81 -10.21
CA ILE A 99 4.25 -9.03 -10.07
C ILE A 99 4.54 -8.77 -8.59
N GLN A 100 5.77 -9.05 -8.14
CA GLN A 100 6.17 -8.98 -6.72
C GLN A 100 7.29 -7.97 -6.51
N GLY A 101 7.10 -7.09 -5.52
CA GLY A 101 8.03 -6.05 -5.12
C GLY A 101 8.07 -5.84 -3.61
N GLY A 102 8.63 -4.69 -3.17
CA GLY A 102 8.66 -4.31 -1.75
C GLY A 102 9.82 -4.87 -0.93
N ASP A 103 10.77 -5.56 -1.58
CA ASP A 103 12.02 -5.98 -0.97
C ASP A 103 13.08 -4.88 -1.12
N PRO A 104 13.62 -4.32 -0.03
CA PRO A 104 14.61 -3.25 -0.10
C PRO A 104 15.96 -3.68 -0.68
N THR A 105 16.24 -4.99 -0.72
CA THR A 105 17.47 -5.56 -1.27
C THR A 105 17.32 -6.01 -2.73
N GLY A 106 16.08 -6.15 -3.24
CA GLY A 106 15.78 -6.63 -4.59
C GLY A 106 16.16 -8.09 -4.85
N THR A 107 16.35 -8.89 -3.79
CA THR A 107 16.75 -10.30 -3.86
C THR A 107 15.62 -11.29 -3.57
N GLY A 108 14.49 -10.82 -3.08
CA GLY A 108 13.38 -11.62 -2.56
C GLY A 108 13.53 -12.02 -1.08
N MET A 109 14.68 -11.70 -0.46
CA MET A 109 14.99 -12.11 0.93
C MET A 109 14.95 -10.94 1.93
N GLY A 110 14.90 -9.70 1.44
CA GLY A 110 14.88 -8.51 2.30
C GLY A 110 13.52 -8.26 2.95
N ASP A 111 13.56 -7.62 4.11
CA ASP A 111 12.38 -7.22 4.89
C ASP A 111 12.60 -5.86 5.58
N PRO A 112 11.58 -5.27 6.20
CA PRO A 112 11.72 -3.97 6.87
C PRO A 112 12.41 -4.06 8.24
N GLY A 113 12.86 -5.24 8.64
CA GLY A 113 13.48 -5.51 9.95
C GLY A 113 12.48 -5.93 11.02
N TYR A 114 11.24 -6.22 10.64
CA TYR A 114 10.20 -6.78 11.49
C TYR A 114 9.23 -7.64 10.68
N LYS A 115 8.44 -8.43 11.40
CA LYS A 115 7.31 -9.19 10.85
C LYS A 115 6.05 -8.92 11.66
N PHE A 116 4.89 -9.12 11.03
CA PHE A 116 3.60 -9.04 11.68
C PHE A 116 2.66 -10.13 11.16
N ASP A 117 1.65 -10.45 11.96
CA ASP A 117 0.73 -11.55 11.71
C ASP A 117 -0.24 -11.26 10.55
N ASP A 118 -0.79 -12.34 9.99
CA ASP A 118 -1.81 -12.26 8.96
C ASP A 118 -3.09 -11.60 9.50
N GLU A 119 -3.62 -10.66 8.73
CA GLU A 119 -4.90 -10.02 8.97
C GLU A 119 -5.95 -10.71 8.09
N LYS A 120 -6.58 -11.75 8.68
CA LYS A 120 -7.54 -12.58 7.96
C LYS A 120 -8.78 -11.78 7.59
N ASN A 121 -9.16 -11.85 6.34
CA ASN A 121 -10.41 -11.29 5.81
C ASN A 121 -11.03 -12.25 4.79
N ASP A 122 -12.26 -11.95 4.37
CA ASP A 122 -13.02 -12.78 3.42
C ASP A 122 -12.77 -12.39 1.95
N LEU A 123 -11.83 -11.49 1.69
CA LEU A 123 -11.47 -11.07 0.35
C LEU A 123 -10.83 -12.22 -0.44
N ARG A 124 -11.03 -12.21 -1.76
CA ARG A 124 -10.56 -13.23 -2.67
C ARG A 124 -9.75 -12.62 -3.80
N HIS A 125 -8.75 -13.36 -4.28
CA HIS A 125 -7.95 -12.97 -5.45
C HIS A 125 -8.71 -13.30 -6.74
N GLU A 126 -9.83 -12.60 -6.99
CA GLU A 126 -10.80 -12.91 -8.05
C GLU A 126 -10.34 -12.50 -9.45
N GLY A 127 -9.24 -11.77 -9.59
CA GLY A 127 -8.78 -11.27 -10.89
C GLY A 127 -7.54 -10.42 -10.82
N LYS A 128 -7.35 -9.61 -11.86
CA LYS A 128 -6.23 -8.67 -11.98
C LYS A 128 -6.32 -7.53 -10.98
N GLY A 129 -5.15 -7.13 -10.47
CA GLY A 129 -4.95 -5.89 -9.72
C GLY A 129 -5.10 -6.03 -8.20
N TYR A 130 -5.38 -7.22 -7.65
CA TYR A 130 -5.42 -7.37 -6.20
C TYR A 130 -4.01 -7.24 -5.61
N LEU A 131 -3.90 -6.35 -4.61
CA LEU A 131 -2.69 -6.10 -3.85
C LEU A 131 -2.71 -6.95 -2.59
N SER A 132 -1.71 -7.80 -2.41
CA SER A 132 -1.65 -8.77 -1.33
C SER A 132 -0.24 -8.89 -0.75
N MET A 133 -0.14 -9.28 0.53
CA MET A 133 1.15 -9.45 1.20
C MET A 133 1.87 -10.71 0.72
N ALA A 134 3.12 -10.56 0.30
CA ALA A 134 4.02 -11.69 0.17
C ALA A 134 4.54 -12.09 1.55
N ASN A 135 4.61 -13.40 1.83
CA ASN A 135 5.09 -13.95 3.09
C ASN A 135 5.85 -15.27 2.89
N SER A 136 6.58 -15.72 3.90
CA SER A 136 7.32 -16.99 3.94
C SER A 136 6.56 -18.06 4.73
N GLY A 137 5.25 -17.96 4.81
CA GLY A 137 4.36 -18.78 5.61
C GLY A 137 3.50 -17.93 6.53
N PRO A 138 2.59 -18.54 7.29
CA PRO A 138 1.66 -17.82 8.15
C PRO A 138 2.34 -16.84 9.11
N ASN A 139 1.77 -15.65 9.27
CA ASN A 139 2.21 -14.65 10.24
C ASN A 139 3.66 -14.14 10.03
N THR A 140 4.09 -14.02 8.76
CA THR A 140 5.43 -13.54 8.42
C THR A 140 5.42 -12.35 7.46
N ASN A 141 4.36 -11.54 7.49
CA ASN A 141 4.26 -10.34 6.67
C ASN A 141 5.33 -9.30 7.04
N GLY A 142 5.84 -8.61 6.03
CA GLY A 142 6.83 -7.53 6.21
C GLY A 142 6.51 -6.34 5.31
N SER A 143 7.37 -6.07 4.33
CA SER A 143 7.18 -5.02 3.33
C SER A 143 6.90 -5.55 1.93
N GLN A 144 7.19 -6.82 1.66
CA GLN A 144 7.00 -7.41 0.34
C GLN A 144 5.51 -7.59 0.04
N PHE A 145 5.13 -7.25 -1.18
CA PHE A 145 3.77 -7.37 -1.69
C PHE A 145 3.78 -7.93 -3.11
N PHE A 146 2.64 -8.41 -3.56
CA PHE A 146 2.43 -8.72 -4.97
C PHE A 146 1.13 -8.11 -5.48
N ILE A 147 1.05 -7.93 -6.79
CA ILE A 147 -0.15 -7.49 -7.50
C ILE A 147 -0.50 -8.59 -8.50
N THR A 148 -1.72 -9.12 -8.42
CA THR A 148 -2.16 -10.19 -9.32
C THR A 148 -2.34 -9.71 -10.76
N GLU A 149 -1.93 -10.51 -11.73
CA GLU A 149 -2.22 -10.29 -13.15
C GLU A 149 -3.49 -11.03 -13.59
N VAL A 150 -3.81 -12.15 -12.93
CA VAL A 150 -5.01 -12.97 -13.16
C VAL A 150 -5.63 -13.36 -11.81
N ALA A 151 -6.78 -14.06 -11.84
CA ALA A 151 -7.33 -14.67 -10.63
C ALA A 151 -6.41 -15.76 -10.07
N THR A 152 -6.19 -15.74 -8.75
CA THR A 152 -5.27 -16.66 -8.05
C THR A 152 -5.93 -17.27 -6.80
N PRO A 153 -7.04 -18.00 -6.93
CA PRO A 153 -7.84 -18.45 -5.79
C PRO A 153 -7.09 -19.37 -4.82
N TRP A 154 -6.02 -20.03 -5.27
CA TRP A 154 -5.17 -20.87 -4.41
C TRP A 154 -4.37 -20.07 -3.36
N LEU A 155 -4.30 -18.74 -3.49
CA LEU A 155 -3.67 -17.84 -2.52
C LEU A 155 -4.66 -17.33 -1.45
N ASP A 156 -5.96 -17.57 -1.62
CA ASP A 156 -7.00 -17.12 -0.70
C ASP A 156 -6.78 -17.69 0.71
N GLY A 157 -6.91 -16.84 1.73
CA GLY A 157 -6.70 -17.19 3.12
C GLY A 157 -5.24 -17.49 3.52
N ARG A 158 -4.28 -17.37 2.58
CA ARG A 158 -2.84 -17.57 2.81
C ARG A 158 -2.07 -16.26 2.75
N HIS A 159 -2.57 -15.30 2.01
CA HIS A 159 -1.97 -13.97 1.83
C HIS A 159 -3.03 -12.92 2.12
N THR A 160 -2.72 -11.95 2.96
CA THR A 160 -3.62 -10.86 3.31
C THR A 160 -3.82 -9.94 2.12
N ILE A 161 -5.02 -9.91 1.56
CA ILE A 161 -5.41 -8.92 0.55
C ILE A 161 -5.69 -7.61 1.26
N PHE A 162 -5.09 -6.49 0.78
CA PHE A 162 -5.23 -5.19 1.44
C PHE A 162 -5.47 -4.02 0.48
N GLY A 163 -5.64 -4.29 -0.82
CA GLY A 163 -5.96 -3.25 -1.80
C GLY A 163 -6.19 -3.79 -3.19
N LYS A 164 -6.49 -2.87 -4.12
CA LYS A 164 -6.67 -3.17 -5.53
C LYS A 164 -6.23 -2.00 -6.41
N VAL A 165 -5.58 -2.29 -7.52
CA VAL A 165 -5.31 -1.33 -8.59
C VAL A 165 -6.64 -1.02 -9.29
N ILE A 166 -7.02 0.26 -9.31
CA ILE A 166 -8.29 0.75 -9.87
C ILE A 166 -8.10 1.57 -11.16
N SER A 167 -6.84 1.93 -11.46
CA SER A 167 -6.44 2.58 -12.72
C SER A 167 -4.99 2.24 -13.02
N GLY A 168 -4.62 2.10 -14.29
CA GLY A 168 -3.29 1.68 -14.71
C GLY A 168 -3.12 0.16 -14.70
N LEU A 169 -4.18 -0.63 -14.95
CA LEU A 169 -4.12 -2.09 -15.01
C LEU A 169 -3.19 -2.59 -16.13
N GLU A 170 -3.05 -1.82 -17.21
CA GLU A 170 -2.12 -2.06 -18.31
C GLU A 170 -0.64 -2.00 -17.87
N THR A 171 -0.35 -1.25 -16.81
CA THR A 171 1.01 -1.20 -16.21
C THR A 171 1.39 -2.56 -15.61
N ILE A 172 0.42 -3.30 -15.05
CA ILE A 172 0.67 -4.66 -14.54
C ILE A 172 1.11 -5.57 -15.68
N ASP A 173 0.43 -5.53 -16.83
CA ASP A 173 0.77 -6.32 -18.02
C ASP A 173 2.16 -5.93 -18.55
N ALA A 174 2.42 -4.62 -18.63
CA ALA A 174 3.72 -4.11 -19.08
C ALA A 174 4.88 -4.59 -18.18
N ILE A 175 4.65 -4.74 -16.88
CA ILE A 175 5.64 -5.26 -15.93
C ILE A 175 5.74 -6.79 -16.04
N ALA A 176 4.62 -7.51 -16.11
CA ALA A 176 4.59 -8.98 -16.13
C ALA A 176 5.23 -9.57 -17.39
N THR A 177 5.27 -8.82 -18.49
CA THR A 177 5.77 -9.25 -19.82
C THR A 177 7.21 -8.83 -20.12
N VAL A 178 7.93 -8.17 -19.21
CA VAL A 178 9.36 -7.83 -19.44
C VAL A 178 10.21 -9.08 -19.58
N GLU A 179 11.34 -8.96 -20.27
CA GLU A 179 12.33 -10.05 -20.32
C GLU A 179 12.84 -10.39 -18.92
N LYS A 180 12.92 -11.70 -18.65
CA LYS A 180 13.32 -12.24 -17.35
C LYS A 180 14.61 -13.03 -17.41
N GLY A 181 15.35 -12.99 -16.32
CA GLY A 181 16.49 -13.84 -16.04
C GLY A 181 16.11 -15.00 -15.10
N ALA A 182 17.10 -15.47 -14.36
CA ALA A 182 16.90 -16.50 -13.34
C ALA A 182 15.92 -16.02 -12.26
N GLN A 183 15.16 -16.95 -11.68
CA GLN A 183 14.21 -16.71 -10.59
C GLN A 183 13.11 -15.69 -10.94
N ASP A 184 12.72 -15.61 -12.21
CA ASP A 184 11.70 -14.67 -12.72
C ASP A 184 12.05 -13.19 -12.47
N LYS A 185 13.31 -12.86 -12.26
CA LYS A 185 13.76 -11.49 -12.08
C LYS A 185 13.83 -10.78 -13.43
N PRO A 186 13.26 -9.56 -13.58
CA PRO A 186 13.44 -8.74 -14.76
C PRO A 186 14.94 -8.57 -15.12
N ARG A 187 15.29 -8.69 -16.41
CA ARG A 187 16.68 -8.44 -16.88
C ARG A 187 17.06 -6.96 -16.72
N GLU A 188 16.11 -6.06 -16.98
CA GLU A 188 16.20 -4.64 -16.68
C GLU A 188 15.30 -4.34 -15.47
N ASP A 189 15.86 -3.65 -14.49
CA ASP A 189 15.12 -3.36 -13.27
C ASP A 189 13.84 -2.56 -13.54
N VAL A 190 12.72 -3.08 -13.08
CA VAL A 190 11.45 -2.36 -13.05
C VAL A 190 11.32 -1.67 -11.72
N VAL A 191 11.53 -0.35 -11.72
CA VAL A 191 11.66 0.45 -10.50
C VAL A 191 10.34 1.09 -10.11
N ILE A 192 9.99 1.02 -8.83
CA ILE A 192 9.00 1.88 -8.17
C ILE A 192 9.67 3.24 -7.95
N LYS A 193 9.34 4.21 -8.78
CA LYS A 193 9.95 5.56 -8.71
C LYS A 193 9.45 6.31 -7.49
N LYS A 194 8.15 6.19 -7.20
CA LYS A 194 7.50 6.90 -6.11
C LYS A 194 6.19 6.24 -5.70
N VAL A 195 5.89 6.26 -4.40
CA VAL A 195 4.56 5.93 -3.88
C VAL A 195 4.02 7.11 -3.10
N GLU A 196 3.01 7.78 -3.66
CA GLU A 196 2.35 8.93 -3.03
C GLU A 196 1.01 8.50 -2.43
N ILE A 197 0.85 8.72 -1.13
CA ILE A 197 -0.39 8.41 -0.41
C ILE A 197 -1.32 9.62 -0.43
N PHE A 198 -2.60 9.38 -0.67
CA PHE A 198 -3.65 10.38 -0.51
C PHE A 198 -4.90 9.77 0.09
N THR A 199 -5.71 10.64 0.68
CA THR A 199 -7.00 10.25 1.27
C THR A 199 -8.13 11.05 0.65
N LYS A 200 -9.32 10.47 0.60
CA LYS A 200 -10.56 11.16 0.24
C LYS A 200 -11.58 11.01 1.36
N GLY A 201 -12.34 12.06 1.60
CA GLY A 201 -13.35 12.12 2.66
C GLY A 201 -12.85 12.77 3.96
N ASN A 202 -13.80 13.36 4.69
CA ASN A 202 -13.48 14.10 5.92
C ASN A 202 -12.98 13.20 7.04
N SER A 203 -13.49 11.99 7.14
CA SER A 203 -13.09 10.98 8.14
C SER A 203 -11.64 10.51 7.99
N TYR A 204 -11.05 10.67 6.81
CA TYR A 204 -9.68 10.25 6.53
C TYR A 204 -8.63 11.37 6.62
N LYS A 205 -9.03 12.61 6.94
CA LYS A 205 -8.09 13.73 7.09
C LYS A 205 -7.07 13.52 8.21
N SER A 206 -7.42 12.74 9.23
CA SER A 206 -6.57 12.40 10.37
C SER A 206 -6.05 10.96 10.33
N TYR A 207 -6.01 10.33 9.14
CA TYR A 207 -5.49 8.97 9.01
C TYR A 207 -4.00 8.92 9.39
N ASP A 208 -3.71 8.23 10.49
CA ASP A 208 -2.37 8.06 11.04
C ASP A 208 -1.95 6.60 10.95
N ALA A 209 -1.24 6.29 9.87
CA ALA A 209 -0.79 4.93 9.59
C ALA A 209 0.15 4.37 10.67
N ALA A 210 1.08 5.18 11.17
CA ALA A 210 2.03 4.73 12.18
C ALA A 210 1.33 4.37 13.49
N LYS A 211 0.36 5.17 13.92
CA LYS A 211 -0.46 4.88 15.10
C LYS A 211 -1.27 3.61 14.91
N ILE A 212 -2.01 3.48 13.80
CA ILE A 212 -2.85 2.31 13.51
C ILE A 212 -2.00 1.03 13.49
N PHE A 213 -0.85 1.05 12.83
CA PHE A 213 0.05 -0.11 12.78
C PHE A 213 0.58 -0.48 14.16
N ASN A 214 1.12 0.46 14.92
CA ASN A 214 1.74 0.21 16.21
C ASN A 214 0.74 -0.31 17.25
N GLU A 215 -0.49 0.20 17.24
CA GLU A 215 -1.56 -0.25 18.13
C GLU A 215 -2.19 -1.57 17.66
N GLY A 216 -2.24 -1.82 16.34
CA GLY A 216 -2.95 -2.93 15.74
C GLY A 216 -2.14 -4.22 15.66
N LYS A 217 -0.83 -4.18 15.38
CA LYS A 217 0.00 -5.38 15.17
C LYS A 217 -0.03 -6.37 16.34
N ASN A 218 0.03 -5.87 17.57
CA ASN A 218 -0.03 -6.73 18.76
C ASN A 218 -1.42 -7.31 18.96
N LYS A 219 -2.49 -6.54 18.67
CA LYS A 219 -3.88 -7.01 18.77
C LYS A 219 -4.17 -8.15 17.78
N ILE A 220 -3.63 -8.08 16.56
CA ILE A 220 -3.78 -9.18 15.59
C ILE A 220 -3.09 -10.43 16.13
N GLN A 221 -1.88 -10.30 16.64
CA GLN A 221 -1.12 -11.41 17.19
C GLN A 221 -1.88 -12.10 18.34
N GLU A 222 -2.41 -11.33 19.28
CA GLU A 222 -3.23 -11.85 20.37
C GLU A 222 -4.48 -12.55 19.86
N LYS A 223 -5.19 -11.95 18.89
CA LYS A 223 -6.38 -12.56 18.29
C LYS A 223 -6.06 -13.88 17.61
N ASN A 224 -5.00 -13.93 16.79
CA ASN A 224 -4.61 -15.15 16.08
C ASN A 224 -4.20 -16.26 17.07
N LYS A 225 -3.51 -15.91 18.15
CA LYS A 225 -3.17 -16.87 19.22
C LYS A 225 -4.42 -17.46 19.88
N GLN A 226 -5.38 -16.62 20.26
CA GLN A 226 -6.63 -17.08 20.85
C GLN A 226 -7.45 -17.98 19.91
N GLU A 227 -7.49 -17.67 18.61
CA GLU A 227 -8.15 -18.51 17.61
C GLU A 227 -7.48 -19.89 17.49
N GLN A 228 -6.15 -19.94 17.50
CA GLN A 228 -5.39 -21.20 17.50
C GLN A 228 -5.69 -22.03 18.75
N GLU A 229 -5.67 -21.43 19.93
CA GLU A 229 -5.99 -22.09 21.20
C GLU A 229 -7.42 -22.68 21.21
N LYS A 230 -8.41 -21.92 20.74
CA LYS A 230 -9.79 -22.40 20.61
C LYS A 230 -9.90 -23.58 19.64
N LYS A 231 -9.22 -23.51 18.49
CA LYS A 231 -9.19 -24.61 17.52
C LYS A 231 -8.55 -25.88 18.13
N PHE A 232 -7.48 -25.74 18.87
CA PHE A 232 -6.83 -26.86 19.57
C PHE A 232 -7.73 -27.49 20.64
N ALA A 233 -8.47 -26.66 21.39
CA ALA A 233 -9.42 -27.13 22.41
C ALA A 233 -10.61 -27.88 21.82
N SER A 234 -11.05 -27.53 20.60
CA SER A 234 -12.18 -28.20 19.91
C SER A 234 -11.81 -29.54 19.25
N LEU A 235 -10.51 -29.88 19.19
CA LEU A 235 -10.00 -31.14 18.63
C LEU A 235 -9.71 -32.22 19.70
N LYS A 236 -9.89 -31.87 20.97
CA LYS A 236 -9.81 -32.79 22.13
C LYS A 236 -11.18 -33.21 22.57
#